data_a9621bfc17280b547ae1604b487d702c
#
_entry.id   a9621bfc17280b547ae1604b487d702c
#
_cell.length_a   1.000
_cell.length_b   1.000
_cell.length_c   1.000
_cell.angle_alpha   90.00
_cell.angle_beta   90.00
_cell.angle_gamma   90.00
#
_symmetry.space_group_name_H-M   'P 1'
#
loop_
_entity.id
_entity.type
_entity.pdbx_description
1 polymer ?
#
loop_
_entity_poly.entity_id
_entity_poly.type
_entity_poly.pdbx_seq_one_letter_code
_entity_poly.pdbx_strand_id
1 'polypeptide(L)'
;KVWGGANDSTGDSGVTRRIFGSFLTWLQEKQSQAFVIMTMNRIAGIPPEFLRKGRFDEIFYTDLPAEDERKEIFEIHLRKRGIENPADVCSEDEWTELIAQTDGFVGSEIEDIVKSSRLTAFTARNTGVPNFEELLVATKETVTLSVLDKENIEAIRKFCAERARPVSSSTRQIVTSRGRQRSRGGNLS
;
A
#
# COMPACT_ATOMS: atom_id res chain seq x y z
N LYS A 1 6.87 -9.82 14.47
CA LYS A 1 7.05 -8.68 15.42
C LYS A 1 7.11 -7.41 14.57
N VAL A 2 6.08 -6.57 14.73
CA VAL A 2 5.99 -5.26 14.10
C VAL A 2 6.99 -4.34 14.81
N TRP A 3 7.91 -3.75 14.09
CA TRP A 3 8.79 -2.72 14.59
C TRP A 3 8.01 -1.40 14.54
N GLY A 4 7.44 -1.00 15.67
CA GLY A 4 6.74 0.26 15.80
C GLY A 4 7.68 1.45 15.61
N GLY A 5 7.22 2.48 14.91
CA GLY A 5 7.93 3.74 14.78
C GLY A 5 8.21 4.34 16.15
N ALA A 6 9.48 4.53 16.46
CA ALA A 6 9.89 5.15 17.70
C ALA A 6 9.62 6.66 17.63
N ASN A 7 8.79 7.11 18.54
CA ASN A 7 8.78 8.49 18.99
C ASN A 7 10.10 8.74 19.73
N ASP A 8 10.72 9.84 19.47
CA ASP A 8 12.02 10.31 19.91
C ASP A 8 12.22 10.19 21.45
N SER A 9 12.91 9.16 21.88
CA SER A 9 13.61 9.19 23.16
C SER A 9 15.05 8.76 22.92
N THR A 10 15.98 9.61 23.31
CA THR A 10 17.43 9.57 23.05
C THR A 10 18.14 8.27 23.49
N GLY A 11 17.45 7.33 24.12
CA GLY A 11 17.99 6.03 24.55
C GLY A 11 17.73 4.88 23.57
N ASP A 12 16.66 4.95 22.77
CA ASP A 12 16.23 3.85 21.90
C ASP A 12 16.91 3.85 20.51
N SER A 13 17.37 5.02 20.07
CA SER A 13 18.06 5.17 18.78
C SER A 13 19.38 4.39 18.71
N GLY A 14 20.11 4.24 19.82
CA GLY A 14 21.35 3.51 19.90
C GLY A 14 21.17 1.99 19.80
N VAL A 15 20.13 1.45 20.44
CA VAL A 15 19.80 0.02 20.41
C VAL A 15 19.30 -0.37 19.02
N THR A 16 18.39 0.41 18.47
CA THR A 16 17.86 0.22 17.12
C THR A 16 18.96 0.23 16.07
N ARG A 17 19.90 1.19 16.14
CA ARG A 17 21.05 1.27 15.22
C ARG A 17 21.97 0.06 15.34
N ARG A 18 22.23 -0.45 16.56
CA ARG A 18 23.05 -1.66 16.77
C ARG A 18 22.40 -2.90 16.18
N ILE A 19 21.09 -3.07 16.40
CA ILE A 19 20.33 -4.20 15.85
C ILE A 19 20.35 -4.16 14.32
N PHE A 20 20.15 -2.99 13.74
CA PHE A 20 20.28 -2.81 12.29
C PHE A 20 21.68 -3.15 11.79
N GLY A 21 22.75 -2.70 12.48
CA GLY A 21 24.13 -3.02 12.15
C GLY A 21 24.39 -4.53 12.15
N SER A 22 23.99 -5.22 13.22
CA SER A 22 24.13 -6.68 13.35
C SER A 22 23.36 -7.44 12.26
N PHE A 23 22.15 -6.98 11.93
CA PHE A 23 21.35 -7.59 10.89
C PHE A 23 21.99 -7.42 9.50
N LEU A 24 22.56 -6.24 9.21
CA LEU A 24 23.27 -6.00 7.96
C LEU A 24 24.52 -6.87 7.82
N THR A 25 25.29 -7.01 8.91
CA THR A 25 26.47 -7.90 8.94
C THR A 25 26.03 -9.33 8.67
N TRP A 26 24.97 -9.79 9.35
CA TRP A 26 24.43 -11.12 9.12
C TRP A 26 23.96 -11.32 7.66
N LEU A 27 23.29 -10.34 7.05
CA LEU A 27 22.87 -10.41 5.64
C LEU A 27 24.07 -10.57 4.68
N GLN A 28 25.19 -9.93 4.98
CA GLN A 28 26.40 -9.98 4.16
C GLN A 28 27.19 -11.28 4.34
N GLU A 29 27.26 -11.78 5.57
CA GLU A 29 28.06 -12.95 5.93
C GLU A 29 27.29 -14.27 5.85
N LYS A 30 25.98 -14.20 5.63
CA LYS A 30 25.13 -15.39 5.65
C LYS A 30 25.55 -16.37 4.54
N GLN A 31 25.93 -17.57 4.96
CA GLN A 31 26.21 -18.72 4.07
C GLN A 31 24.99 -19.62 3.89
N SER A 32 23.90 -19.37 4.61
CA SER A 32 22.69 -20.17 4.55
C SER A 32 21.88 -19.85 3.28
N GLN A 33 21.14 -20.84 2.77
CA GLN A 33 20.22 -20.69 1.65
C GLN A 33 18.89 -20.01 2.05
N ALA A 34 18.86 -19.26 3.16
CA ALA A 34 17.66 -18.58 3.62
C ALA A 34 17.29 -17.42 2.68
N PHE A 35 16.06 -17.41 2.22
CA PHE A 35 15.48 -16.29 1.49
C PHE A 35 14.92 -15.26 2.50
N VAL A 36 15.29 -14.00 2.34
CA VAL A 36 14.91 -12.94 3.28
C VAL A 36 14.00 -11.95 2.58
N ILE A 37 12.79 -11.78 3.10
CA ILE A 37 11.83 -10.75 2.67
C ILE A 37 11.70 -9.73 3.79
N MET A 38 11.90 -8.45 3.46
CA MET A 38 11.68 -7.33 4.37
C MET A 38 10.62 -6.40 3.80
N THR A 39 9.68 -5.97 4.63
CA THR A 39 8.67 -4.97 4.27
C THR A 39 8.82 -3.73 5.14
N MET A 40 8.60 -2.57 4.55
CA MET A 40 8.64 -1.30 5.26
C MET A 40 7.61 -0.32 4.70
N ASN A 41 7.07 0.51 5.58
CA ASN A 41 6.11 1.57 5.24
C ASN A 41 6.67 2.99 5.43
N ARG A 42 7.91 3.13 5.91
CA ARG A 42 8.60 4.42 6.08
C ARG A 42 10.06 4.29 5.70
N ILE A 43 10.57 5.30 5.01
CA ILE A 43 12.00 5.39 4.63
C ILE A 43 12.78 6.22 5.64
N ALA A 44 12.10 7.18 6.29
CA ALA A 44 12.72 8.01 7.31
C ALA A 44 13.28 7.16 8.46
N GLY A 45 14.55 7.39 8.81
CA GLY A 45 15.24 6.64 9.87
C GLY A 45 15.91 5.34 9.42
N ILE A 46 15.80 4.95 8.16
CA ILE A 46 16.55 3.79 7.64
C ILE A 46 18.01 4.22 7.43
N PRO A 47 18.98 3.51 8.02
CA PRO A 47 20.38 3.78 7.77
C PRO A 47 20.69 3.67 6.27
N PRO A 48 21.43 4.63 5.67
CA PRO A 48 21.78 4.60 4.23
C PRO A 48 22.47 3.30 3.79
N GLU A 49 23.10 2.63 4.75
CA GLU A 49 23.79 1.35 4.55
C GLU A 49 22.82 0.25 4.07
N PHE A 50 21.54 0.25 4.52
CA PHE A 50 20.55 -0.70 4.07
C PHE A 50 20.26 -0.60 2.58
N LEU A 51 20.38 0.60 2.04
CA LEU A 51 19.99 0.94 0.68
C LEU A 51 21.13 0.79 -0.34
N ARG A 52 22.32 0.36 0.13
CA ARG A 52 23.46 0.11 -0.74
C ARG A 52 23.28 -1.19 -1.53
N LYS A 53 23.70 -1.15 -2.80
CA LYS A 53 23.72 -2.35 -3.67
C LYS A 53 24.50 -3.49 -3.01
N GLY A 54 24.01 -4.71 -3.19
CA GLY A 54 24.66 -5.94 -2.68
C GLY A 54 24.20 -6.37 -1.28
N ARG A 55 23.18 -5.71 -0.70
CA ARG A 55 22.55 -6.11 0.57
C ARG A 55 21.15 -6.68 0.37
N PHE A 56 20.41 -6.10 -0.55
CA PHE A 56 19.19 -6.67 -1.09
C PHE A 56 19.40 -6.84 -2.59
N ASP A 57 19.01 -7.99 -3.09
CA ASP A 57 19.12 -8.31 -4.52
C ASP A 57 18.12 -7.48 -5.31
N GLU A 58 16.90 -7.32 -4.76
CA GLU A 58 15.84 -6.56 -5.39
C GLU A 58 15.06 -5.73 -4.35
N ILE A 59 14.65 -4.55 -4.76
CA ILE A 59 13.75 -3.67 -4.02
C ILE A 59 12.51 -3.49 -4.86
N PHE A 60 11.36 -3.85 -4.30
CA PHE A 60 10.06 -3.68 -4.93
C PHE A 60 9.31 -2.54 -4.25
N TYR A 61 8.54 -1.81 -5.05
CA TYR A 61 7.66 -0.75 -4.57
C TYR A 61 6.21 -1.07 -4.91
N THR A 62 5.38 -1.10 -3.89
CA THR A 62 3.93 -1.19 -4.01
C THR A 62 3.35 0.18 -3.70
N ASP A 63 2.72 0.82 -4.70
CA ASP A 63 2.02 2.10 -4.53
C ASP A 63 0.60 1.88 -4.00
N LEU A 64 -0.16 2.96 -3.86
CA LEU A 64 -1.59 2.88 -3.62
C LEU A 64 -2.25 2.06 -4.73
N PRO A 65 -3.27 1.26 -4.43
CA PRO A 65 -3.89 0.39 -5.41
C PRO A 65 -4.58 1.17 -6.53
N ALA A 66 -4.45 0.67 -7.76
CA ALA A 66 -5.14 1.18 -8.93
C ALA A 66 -6.65 0.88 -8.84
N GLU A 67 -7.40 1.43 -9.77
CA GLU A 67 -8.86 1.27 -9.82
C GLU A 67 -9.30 -0.20 -9.91
N ASP A 68 -8.67 -0.96 -10.80
CA ASP A 68 -8.87 -2.40 -10.97
C ASP A 68 -8.45 -3.19 -9.71
N GLU A 69 -7.32 -2.83 -9.12
CA GLU A 69 -6.82 -3.44 -7.88
C GLU A 69 -7.76 -3.14 -6.69
N ARG A 70 -8.34 -1.92 -6.60
CA ARG A 70 -9.31 -1.60 -5.55
C ARG A 70 -10.59 -2.44 -5.66
N LYS A 71 -11.11 -2.64 -6.88
CA LYS A 71 -12.27 -3.54 -7.10
C LYS A 71 -11.94 -4.95 -6.61
N GLU A 72 -10.79 -5.49 -7.00
CA GLU A 72 -10.34 -6.82 -6.56
C GLU A 72 -10.22 -6.92 -5.04
N ILE A 73 -9.69 -5.88 -4.38
CA ILE A 73 -9.58 -5.84 -2.91
C ILE A 73 -10.97 -5.88 -2.25
N PHE A 74 -11.96 -5.14 -2.75
CA PHE A 74 -13.34 -5.24 -2.28
C PHE A 74 -13.87 -6.66 -2.41
N GLU A 75 -13.73 -7.27 -3.57
CA GLU A 75 -14.17 -8.65 -3.83
C GLU A 75 -13.50 -9.66 -2.89
N ILE A 76 -12.19 -9.53 -2.67
CA ILE A 76 -11.45 -10.38 -1.73
C ILE A 76 -12.03 -10.26 -0.31
N HIS A 77 -12.32 -9.04 0.15
CA HIS A 77 -12.84 -8.82 1.48
C HIS A 77 -14.31 -9.25 1.62
N LEU A 78 -15.12 -9.16 0.58
CA LEU A 78 -16.47 -9.72 0.55
C LEU A 78 -16.44 -11.25 0.64
N ARG A 79 -15.63 -11.91 -0.22
CA ARG A 79 -15.47 -13.38 -0.21
C ARG A 79 -14.97 -13.91 1.13
N LYS A 80 -13.97 -13.26 1.73
CA LYS A 80 -13.50 -13.61 3.09
C LYS A 80 -14.60 -13.59 4.15
N ARG A 81 -15.71 -12.94 3.89
CA ARG A 81 -16.86 -12.81 4.79
C ARG A 81 -18.07 -13.61 4.33
N GLY A 82 -17.88 -14.54 3.40
CA GLY A 82 -18.90 -15.46 2.92
C GLY A 82 -19.83 -14.88 1.85
N ILE A 83 -19.47 -13.77 1.22
CA ILE A 83 -20.19 -13.21 0.08
C ILE A 83 -19.41 -13.59 -1.18
N GLU A 84 -19.73 -14.75 -1.74
CA GLU A 84 -18.99 -15.34 -2.84
C GLU A 84 -19.17 -14.60 -4.16
N ASN A 85 -20.37 -14.06 -4.37
CA ASN A 85 -20.70 -13.38 -5.62
C ASN A 85 -20.83 -11.85 -5.40
N PRO A 86 -19.88 -11.04 -5.89
CA PRO A 86 -19.94 -9.57 -5.76
C PRO A 86 -21.17 -8.92 -6.41
N ALA A 87 -21.77 -9.59 -7.41
CA ALA A 87 -23.00 -9.11 -8.05
C ALA A 87 -24.24 -9.13 -7.12
N ASP A 88 -24.16 -9.85 -6.01
CA ASP A 88 -25.20 -9.81 -4.97
C ASP A 88 -25.15 -8.50 -4.14
N VAL A 89 -24.07 -7.74 -4.29
CA VAL A 89 -23.80 -6.51 -3.53
C VAL A 89 -24.01 -5.27 -4.39
N CYS A 90 -23.43 -5.25 -5.59
CA CYS A 90 -23.46 -4.13 -6.53
C CYS A 90 -23.57 -4.64 -7.97
N SER A 91 -24.33 -3.92 -8.79
CA SER A 91 -24.27 -4.03 -10.26
C SER A 91 -22.92 -3.48 -10.79
N GLU A 92 -22.59 -3.72 -12.06
CA GLU A 92 -21.34 -3.22 -12.66
C GLU A 92 -21.30 -1.68 -12.69
N ASP A 93 -22.42 -1.00 -12.90
CA ASP A 93 -22.47 0.47 -12.88
C ASP A 93 -22.25 1.01 -11.47
N GLU A 94 -22.86 0.39 -10.45
CA GLU A 94 -22.65 0.73 -9.04
C GLU A 94 -21.23 0.45 -8.59
N TRP A 95 -20.60 -0.64 -9.06
CA TRP A 95 -19.18 -0.88 -8.84
C TRP A 95 -18.32 0.22 -9.41
N THR A 96 -18.59 0.66 -10.63
CA THR A 96 -17.86 1.75 -11.29
C THR A 96 -17.95 3.03 -10.47
N GLU A 97 -19.15 3.38 -9.99
CA GLU A 97 -19.35 4.55 -9.15
C GLU A 97 -18.64 4.44 -7.80
N LEU A 98 -18.76 3.29 -7.11
CA LEU A 98 -18.12 3.06 -5.82
C LEU A 98 -16.60 3.17 -5.93
N ILE A 99 -16.00 2.54 -6.95
CA ILE A 99 -14.55 2.55 -7.15
C ILE A 99 -14.03 3.94 -7.49
N ALA A 100 -14.79 4.74 -8.24
CA ALA A 100 -14.45 6.14 -8.50
C ALA A 100 -14.39 6.98 -7.19
N GLN A 101 -15.20 6.66 -6.18
CA GLN A 101 -15.19 7.33 -4.87
C GLN A 101 -14.04 6.87 -3.95
N THR A 102 -13.30 5.82 -4.30
CA THR A 102 -12.23 5.23 -3.47
C THR A 102 -10.83 5.58 -3.94
N ASP A 103 -10.67 6.66 -4.72
CA ASP A 103 -9.31 7.08 -5.12
C ASP A 103 -8.43 7.41 -3.91
N GLY A 104 -7.22 6.86 -3.92
CA GLY A 104 -6.26 7.02 -2.80
C GLY A 104 -6.49 6.11 -1.60
N PHE A 105 -7.48 5.23 -1.61
CA PHE A 105 -7.71 4.26 -0.53
C PHE A 105 -6.68 3.13 -0.54
N VAL A 106 -6.33 2.64 0.65
CA VAL A 106 -5.50 1.45 0.84
C VAL A 106 -6.33 0.23 1.21
N GLY A 107 -5.75 -0.96 1.09
CA GLY A 107 -6.47 -2.22 1.31
C GLY A 107 -7.10 -2.36 2.70
N SER A 108 -6.48 -1.83 3.76
CA SER A 108 -7.05 -1.84 5.11
C SER A 108 -8.28 -0.95 5.25
N GLU A 109 -8.33 0.18 4.57
CA GLU A 109 -9.50 1.07 4.55
C GLU A 109 -10.66 0.42 3.81
N ILE A 110 -10.39 -0.21 2.67
CA ILE A 110 -11.38 -1.00 1.93
C ILE A 110 -11.91 -2.16 2.80
N GLU A 111 -11.03 -2.83 3.55
CA GLU A 111 -11.45 -3.85 4.51
C GLU A 111 -12.41 -3.30 5.56
N ASP A 112 -12.13 -2.12 6.10
CA ASP A 112 -12.95 -1.49 7.13
C ASP A 112 -14.28 -0.98 6.55
N ILE A 113 -14.33 -0.49 5.32
CA ILE A 113 -15.57 -0.18 4.61
C ILE A 113 -16.46 -1.43 4.51
N VAL A 114 -15.91 -2.56 4.06
CA VAL A 114 -16.67 -3.81 3.97
C VAL A 114 -17.15 -4.29 5.34
N LYS A 115 -16.37 -4.11 6.42
CA LYS A 115 -16.81 -4.45 7.79
C LYS A 115 -17.95 -3.56 8.25
N SER A 116 -17.80 -2.25 8.13
CA SER A 116 -18.79 -1.26 8.55
C SER A 116 -20.12 -1.44 7.80
N SER A 117 -20.07 -1.54 6.48
CA SER A 117 -21.27 -1.72 5.66
C SER A 117 -22.03 -3.01 5.99
N ARG A 118 -21.30 -4.11 6.28
CA ARG A 118 -21.93 -5.36 6.74
C ARG A 118 -22.61 -5.22 8.10
N LEU A 119 -21.99 -4.48 9.02
CA LEU A 119 -22.60 -4.20 10.32
C LEU A 119 -23.88 -3.39 10.16
N THR A 120 -23.87 -2.38 9.28
CA THR A 120 -25.04 -1.58 8.94
C THR A 120 -26.14 -2.46 8.32
N ALA A 121 -25.80 -3.31 7.35
CA ALA A 121 -26.74 -4.25 6.74
C ALA A 121 -27.36 -5.20 7.78
N PHE A 122 -26.56 -5.68 8.73
CA PHE A 122 -27.05 -6.55 9.80
C PHE A 122 -28.01 -5.82 10.74
N THR A 123 -27.67 -4.62 11.17
CA THR A 123 -28.49 -3.85 12.12
C THR A 123 -29.78 -3.33 11.49
N ALA A 124 -29.73 -2.90 10.23
CA ALA A 124 -30.89 -2.32 9.53
C ALA A 124 -31.81 -3.36 8.91
N ARG A 125 -31.27 -4.46 8.36
CA ARG A 125 -32.02 -5.42 7.55
C ARG A 125 -31.88 -6.86 8.01
N ASN A 126 -31.16 -7.12 9.11
CA ASN A 126 -30.85 -8.46 9.65
C ASN A 126 -30.19 -9.38 8.58
N THR A 127 -29.37 -8.80 7.69
CA THR A 127 -28.59 -9.51 6.69
C THR A 127 -27.12 -9.15 6.81
N GLY A 128 -26.22 -10.08 6.57
CA GLY A 128 -24.77 -9.80 6.56
C GLY A 128 -24.25 -9.40 5.17
N VAL A 129 -25.15 -9.21 4.20
CA VAL A 129 -24.80 -8.80 2.83
C VAL A 129 -25.09 -7.30 2.68
N PRO A 130 -24.06 -6.44 2.55
CA PRO A 130 -24.27 -5.02 2.32
C PRO A 130 -24.82 -4.79 0.91
N ASN A 131 -25.47 -3.66 0.71
CA ASN A 131 -25.82 -3.15 -0.61
C ASN A 131 -24.92 -1.97 -1.00
N PHE A 132 -25.10 -1.45 -2.21
CA PHE A 132 -24.34 -0.31 -2.75
C PHE A 132 -24.39 0.92 -1.84
N GLU A 133 -25.58 1.32 -1.37
CA GLU A 133 -25.75 2.50 -0.53
C GLU A 133 -24.99 2.40 0.79
N GLU A 134 -24.98 1.22 1.42
CA GLU A 134 -24.29 0.97 2.67
C GLU A 134 -22.76 1.02 2.48
N LEU A 135 -22.24 0.52 1.34
CA LEU A 135 -20.84 0.66 0.97
C LEU A 135 -20.47 2.12 0.68
N LEU A 136 -21.31 2.83 -0.04
CA LEU A 136 -21.10 4.23 -0.40
C LEU A 136 -21.07 5.15 0.83
N VAL A 137 -21.97 4.93 1.79
CA VAL A 137 -21.97 5.67 3.07
C VAL A 137 -20.69 5.40 3.84
N ALA A 138 -20.31 4.13 4.03
CA ALA A 138 -19.08 3.76 4.71
C ALA A 138 -17.83 4.34 4.03
N THR A 139 -17.82 4.41 2.69
CA THR A 139 -16.75 5.03 1.91
C THR A 139 -16.63 6.52 2.21
N LYS A 140 -17.74 7.25 2.23
CA LYS A 140 -17.76 8.69 2.50
C LYS A 140 -17.35 9.05 3.93
N GLU A 141 -17.59 8.17 4.87
CA GLU A 141 -17.21 8.34 6.28
C GLU A 141 -15.73 8.01 6.55
N THR A 142 -15.05 7.36 5.63
CA THR A 142 -13.66 6.93 5.80
C THR A 142 -12.68 8.03 5.38
N VAL A 143 -11.80 8.44 6.30
CA VAL A 143 -10.70 9.37 6.00
C VAL A 143 -9.49 8.58 5.54
N THR A 144 -9.00 8.87 4.34
CA THR A 144 -7.94 8.08 3.70
C THR A 144 -6.55 8.39 4.21
N LEU A 145 -5.71 7.37 4.30
CA LEU A 145 -4.29 7.48 4.63
C LEU A 145 -3.55 8.36 3.60
N SER A 146 -3.96 8.32 2.35
CA SER A 146 -3.38 9.16 1.28
C SER A 146 -3.49 10.65 1.54
N VAL A 147 -4.50 11.07 2.31
CA VAL A 147 -4.66 12.45 2.78
C VAL A 147 -3.88 12.68 4.07
N LEU A 148 -3.97 11.75 5.03
CA LEU A 148 -3.36 11.88 6.36
C LEU A 148 -1.83 11.79 6.34
N ASP A 149 -1.25 10.97 5.46
CA ASP A 149 0.20 10.71 5.40
C ASP A 149 0.79 11.02 4.01
N LYS A 150 0.26 12.03 3.35
CA LYS A 150 0.62 12.44 1.99
C LYS A 150 2.12 12.67 1.82
N GLU A 151 2.74 13.36 2.76
CA GLU A 151 4.17 13.68 2.70
C GLU A 151 5.05 12.41 2.71
N ASN A 152 4.70 11.43 3.53
CA ASN A 152 5.42 10.16 3.59
C ASN A 152 5.25 9.37 2.29
N ILE A 153 4.04 9.32 1.75
CA ILE A 153 3.76 8.64 0.47
C ILE A 153 4.58 9.28 -0.66
N GLU A 154 4.62 10.61 -0.73
CA GLU A 154 5.42 11.33 -1.72
C GLU A 154 6.93 11.10 -1.55
N ALA A 155 7.41 11.06 -0.30
CA ALA A 155 8.81 10.75 0.00
C ALA A 155 9.18 9.33 -0.46
N ILE A 156 8.31 8.34 -0.19
CA ILE A 156 8.49 6.95 -0.63
C ILE A 156 8.50 6.88 -2.16
N ARG A 157 7.54 7.51 -2.83
CA ARG A 157 7.47 7.55 -4.30
C ARG A 157 8.74 8.12 -4.91
N LYS A 158 9.23 9.24 -4.38
CA LYS A 158 10.45 9.90 -4.85
C LYS A 158 11.68 8.99 -4.68
N PHE A 159 11.81 8.36 -3.53
CA PHE A 159 12.90 7.43 -3.24
C PHE A 159 12.87 6.21 -4.16
N CYS A 160 11.69 5.60 -4.32
CA CYS A 160 11.53 4.37 -5.09
C CYS A 160 11.65 4.58 -6.60
N ALA A 161 11.34 5.78 -7.11
CA ALA A 161 11.43 6.10 -8.54
C ALA A 161 12.80 5.83 -9.17
N GLU A 162 13.87 5.88 -8.37
CA GLU A 162 15.25 5.69 -8.84
C GLU A 162 15.84 4.33 -8.43
N ARG A 163 15.23 3.62 -7.47
CA ARG A 163 15.86 2.48 -6.78
C ARG A 163 15.04 1.21 -6.73
N ALA A 164 13.74 1.29 -6.98
CA ALA A 164 12.85 0.16 -6.81
C ALA A 164 12.13 -0.20 -8.11
N ARG A 165 11.76 -1.47 -8.24
CA ARG A 165 10.89 -1.94 -9.32
C ARG A 165 9.42 -1.80 -8.90
N PRO A 166 8.57 -1.16 -9.72
CA PRO A 166 7.14 -1.10 -9.44
C PRO A 166 6.51 -2.50 -9.57
N VAL A 167 5.66 -2.85 -8.61
CA VAL A 167 4.91 -4.11 -8.61
C VAL A 167 3.52 -3.92 -9.19
N SER A 168 2.81 -2.85 -8.80
CA SER A 168 1.45 -2.59 -9.24
C SER A 168 1.37 -2.03 -10.66
N SER A 169 0.24 -2.24 -11.33
CA SER A 169 -0.05 -1.74 -12.67
C SER A 169 -0.05 -0.22 -12.74
N SER A 170 -0.57 0.45 -11.72
CA SER A 170 -0.60 1.90 -11.57
C SER A 170 0.80 2.51 -11.57
N THR A 171 1.73 1.91 -10.85
CA THR A 171 3.10 2.41 -10.74
C THR A 171 3.90 2.24 -12.04
N ARG A 172 3.61 1.21 -12.83
CA ARG A 172 4.23 1.01 -14.15
C ARG A 172 3.91 2.15 -15.12
N GLN A 173 2.69 2.68 -15.10
CA GLN A 173 2.27 3.79 -15.97
C GLN A 173 2.97 5.09 -15.61
N ILE A 174 3.18 5.39 -14.34
CA ILE A 174 3.87 6.61 -13.87
C ILE A 174 5.33 6.61 -14.31
N VAL A 175 6.03 5.48 -14.22
CA VAL A 175 7.44 5.36 -14.62
C VAL A 175 7.60 5.51 -16.13
N THR A 176 6.72 4.91 -16.92
CA THR A 176 6.75 5.02 -18.39
C THR A 176 6.41 6.41 -18.90
N SER A 177 5.51 7.15 -18.26
CA SER A 177 5.17 8.53 -18.63
C SER A 177 6.31 9.51 -18.35
N ARG A 178 7.04 9.36 -17.23
CA ARG A 178 8.22 10.17 -16.91
C ARG A 178 9.41 9.89 -17.81
N GLY A 179 9.61 8.64 -18.25
CA GLY A 179 10.63 8.26 -19.22
C GLY A 179 10.43 8.94 -20.59
N ARG A 180 9.19 9.10 -21.04
CA ARG A 180 8.85 9.79 -22.30
C ARG A 180 9.04 11.31 -22.25
N GLN A 181 8.92 11.95 -21.09
CA GLN A 181 9.18 13.39 -20.96
C GLN A 181 10.68 13.74 -20.98
N ARG A 182 11.54 12.88 -20.44
CA ARG A 182 13.00 13.10 -20.47
C ARG A 182 13.61 12.94 -21.88
N SER A 183 13.01 12.12 -22.75
CA SER A 183 13.50 11.92 -24.13
C SER A 183 13.06 13.02 -25.13
N ARG A 184 12.09 13.89 -24.76
CA ARG A 184 11.63 14.99 -25.63
C ARG A 184 12.31 16.34 -25.35
N GLY A 185 13.11 16.46 -24.28
CA GLY A 185 13.80 17.69 -23.90
C GLY A 185 15.23 17.85 -24.42
N GLY A 186 15.73 16.94 -25.26
CA GLY A 186 17.12 16.89 -25.71
C GLY A 186 17.32 17.08 -27.20
N ASN A 187 16.66 18.08 -27.83
CA ASN A 187 17.05 18.53 -29.17
C ASN A 187 16.58 19.96 -29.39
N LEU A 188 17.36 20.92 -28.93
CA LEU A 188 17.37 22.30 -29.40
C LEU A 188 18.77 22.86 -29.17
N SER A 189 19.58 22.71 -30.17
CA SER A 189 20.58 23.70 -30.63
C SER A 189 21.32 23.14 -31.84
#